data_9ce860d4b577d9e29708e35734066379
#
_entry.id   9ce860d4b577d9e29708e35734066379
#
_cell.length_a   1.000
_cell.length_b   1.000
_cell.length_c   1.000
_cell.angle_alpha   90.00
_cell.angle_beta   90.00
_cell.angle_gamma   90.00
#
_symmetry.space_group_name_H-M   'P 1'
#
loop_
_entity.id
_entity.type
_entity.pdbx_description
1 polymer ?
#
loop_
_entity_poly.entity_id
_entity_poly.type
_entity_poly.pdbx_seq_one_letter_code
_entity_poly.pdbx_strand_id
1 'polypeptide(L)'
;MCIRDRLEKEGYITGYQVKLNPALLGYPIKAFINLEVEPVQKKEFYPYIEKVHNVVECNCVTGDYSMLIEGLFVSTIELDQFIGELQHFGRTRTQIVFSTSVEHRQVTAHEAEE
;
A
#
# COMPACT_ATOMS: atom_id res chain seq x y z
N MET A 1 14.58 -1.02 -0.90
CA MET A 1 14.28 -2.36 -0.38
C MET A 1 13.71 -2.26 1.02
N CYS A 2 12.64 -2.95 1.29
CA CYS A 2 12.05 -2.88 2.62
C CYS A 2 12.73 -3.88 3.57
N ILE A 3 12.53 -3.67 4.86
CA ILE A 3 13.15 -4.51 5.88
C ILE A 3 12.73 -5.98 5.73
N ARG A 4 11.46 -6.19 5.39
CA ARG A 4 10.94 -7.54 5.21
C ARG A 4 11.69 -8.29 4.09
N ASP A 5 11.90 -7.64 2.96
CA ASP A 5 12.60 -8.27 1.84
C ASP A 5 14.01 -8.64 2.21
N ARG A 6 14.68 -7.76 2.96
CA ARG A 6 16.04 -8.01 3.37
C ARG A 6 16.13 -9.20 4.32
N LEU A 7 15.21 -9.27 5.28
CA LEU A 7 15.19 -10.38 6.24
C LEU A 7 14.88 -11.70 5.56
N GLU A 8 14.01 -11.70 4.58
CA GLU A 8 13.72 -12.91 3.81
C GLU A 8 14.93 -13.35 3.01
N LYS A 9 15.65 -12.42 2.41
CA LYS A 9 16.87 -12.75 1.67
C LYS A 9 17.93 -13.36 2.57
N GLU A 10 17.99 -12.90 3.81
CA GLU A 10 18.97 -13.40 4.77
C GLU A 10 18.51 -14.67 5.46
N GLY A 11 17.28 -15.10 5.18
CA GLY A 11 16.78 -16.35 5.75
C GLY A 11 16.23 -16.23 7.16
N TYR A 12 16.13 -15.02 7.68
CA TYR A 12 15.61 -14.81 9.03
C TYR A 12 14.11 -15.01 9.12
N ILE A 13 13.39 -14.70 8.04
CA ILE A 13 11.96 -14.85 7.99
C ILE A 13 11.64 -15.79 6.85
N THR A 14 11.17 -16.97 7.19
CA THR A 14 10.82 -17.96 6.20
C THR A 14 9.40 -18.41 6.46
N GLY A 15 8.50 -18.09 5.51
CA GLY A 15 7.14 -18.57 5.59
C GLY A 15 6.24 -17.81 6.55
N TYR A 16 6.68 -16.69 7.09
CA TYR A 16 5.80 -15.86 7.92
C TYR A 16 6.14 -14.40 7.75
N GLN A 17 5.21 -13.55 8.18
CA GLN A 17 5.39 -12.10 8.12
C GLN A 17 5.56 -11.54 9.51
N VAL A 18 6.46 -10.57 9.62
CA VAL A 18 6.58 -9.79 10.83
C VAL A 18 5.48 -8.75 10.82
N LYS A 19 4.65 -8.75 11.86
CA LYS A 19 3.60 -7.76 12.01
C LYS A 19 4.12 -6.62 12.84
N LEU A 20 4.13 -5.43 12.24
CA LEU A 20 4.52 -4.22 12.94
C LEU A 20 3.30 -3.34 13.09
N ASN A 21 3.13 -2.78 14.27
CA ASN A 21 2.05 -1.83 14.52
C ASN A 21 2.46 -0.47 13.95
N PRO A 22 1.77 0.03 12.92
CA PRO A 22 2.15 1.31 12.31
C PRO A 22 2.15 2.47 13.29
N ALA A 23 1.26 2.45 14.27
CA ALA A 23 1.22 3.52 15.26
C ALA A 23 2.50 3.56 16.09
N LEU A 24 3.09 2.40 16.37
CA LEU A 24 4.35 2.34 17.11
C LEU A 24 5.51 2.83 16.27
N LEU A 25 5.37 2.82 14.96
CA LEU A 25 6.40 3.31 14.05
C LEU A 25 6.19 4.78 13.68
N GLY A 26 5.17 5.43 14.27
CA GLY A 26 4.91 6.83 13.99
C GLY A 26 4.00 7.09 12.81
N TYR A 27 3.26 6.08 12.35
CA TYR A 27 2.34 6.20 11.22
C TYR A 27 0.92 5.85 11.65
N PRO A 28 0.24 6.76 12.36
CA PRO A 28 -1.09 6.45 12.91
C PRO A 28 -2.20 6.41 11.87
N ILE A 29 -1.98 6.96 10.68
CA ILE A 29 -3.02 7.05 9.67
C ILE A 29 -2.77 6.05 8.57
N LYS A 30 -3.76 5.18 8.34
CA LYS A 30 -3.76 4.25 7.23
C LYS A 30 -4.85 4.68 6.26
N ALA A 31 -4.52 4.75 4.99
CA ALA A 31 -5.47 5.19 3.99
C ALA A 31 -5.42 4.29 2.76
N PHE A 32 -6.58 4.11 2.14
CA PHE A 32 -6.69 3.46 0.84
C PHE A 32 -7.06 4.53 -0.17
N ILE A 33 -6.30 4.61 -1.24
CA ILE A 33 -6.52 5.62 -2.27
C ILE A 33 -6.79 4.92 -3.59
N ASN A 34 -7.96 5.19 -4.15
CA ASN A 34 -8.30 4.71 -5.48
C ASN A 34 -7.83 5.78 -6.47
N LEU A 35 -7.10 5.35 -7.48
CA LEU A 35 -6.56 6.25 -8.48
C LEU A 35 -6.88 5.74 -9.86
N GLU A 36 -7.35 6.64 -10.73
CA GLU A 36 -7.60 6.32 -12.11
C GLU A 36 -6.40 6.81 -12.91
N VAL A 37 -5.59 5.88 -13.40
CA VAL A 37 -4.40 6.20 -14.18
C VAL A 37 -4.66 5.81 -15.63
N GLU A 38 -4.52 6.78 -16.52
CA GLU A 38 -4.68 6.49 -17.93
C GLU A 38 -3.50 5.66 -18.44
N PRO A 39 -3.73 4.78 -19.42
CA PRO A 39 -2.67 3.90 -19.91
C PRO A 39 -1.40 4.63 -20.33
N VAL A 40 -1.53 5.81 -20.90
CA VAL A 40 -0.35 6.57 -21.37
C VAL A 40 0.49 7.08 -20.21
N GLN A 41 -0.08 7.20 -19.02
CA GLN A 41 0.62 7.74 -17.88
C GLN A 41 1.20 6.65 -16.97
N LYS A 42 0.88 5.39 -17.22
CA LYS A 42 1.37 4.31 -16.38
C LYS A 42 2.88 4.22 -16.37
N LYS A 43 3.53 4.53 -17.48
CA LYS A 43 4.98 4.49 -17.57
C LYS A 43 5.65 5.45 -16.59
N GLU A 44 5.00 6.57 -16.32
CA GLU A 44 5.53 7.56 -15.38
C GLU A 44 5.07 7.27 -13.96
N PHE A 45 3.87 6.70 -13.84
CA PHE A 45 3.29 6.42 -12.52
C PHE A 45 4.07 5.35 -11.77
N TYR A 46 4.38 4.23 -12.41
CA TYR A 46 5.02 3.12 -11.70
C TYR A 46 6.36 3.48 -11.08
N PRO A 47 7.28 4.16 -11.80
CA PRO A 47 8.52 4.57 -11.16
C PRO A 47 8.31 5.53 -10.00
N TYR A 48 7.30 6.39 -10.12
CA TYR A 48 6.98 7.35 -9.08
C TYR A 48 6.50 6.64 -7.81
N ILE A 49 5.51 5.75 -7.96
CA ILE A 49 4.90 5.12 -6.80
C ILE A 49 5.87 4.21 -6.06
N GLU A 50 6.81 3.61 -6.79
CA GLU A 50 7.80 2.74 -6.17
C GLU A 50 8.74 3.50 -5.24
N LYS A 51 8.87 4.80 -5.43
CA LYS A 51 9.77 5.62 -4.63
C LYS A 51 9.09 6.24 -3.41
N VAL A 52 7.77 6.16 -3.32
CA VAL A 52 7.04 6.78 -2.21
C VAL A 52 7.07 5.83 -1.03
N HIS A 53 7.83 6.20 0.00
CA HIS A 53 8.02 5.30 1.14
C HIS A 53 6.76 5.15 2.01
N ASN A 54 5.79 6.03 1.87
CA ASN A 54 4.52 5.91 2.60
C ASN A 54 3.65 4.79 2.05
N VAL A 55 3.90 4.35 0.81
CA VAL A 55 3.08 3.34 0.16
C VAL A 55 3.52 1.95 0.60
N VAL A 56 2.59 1.21 1.19
CA VAL A 56 2.85 -0.16 1.62
C VAL A 56 2.51 -1.14 0.52
N GLU A 57 1.51 -0.80 -0.28
CA GLU A 57 1.06 -1.70 -1.33
C GLU A 57 0.34 -0.90 -2.41
N CYS A 58 0.56 -1.27 -3.66
CA CYS A 58 -0.12 -0.65 -4.79
C CYS A 58 -0.58 -1.76 -5.71
N ASN A 59 -1.88 -1.83 -5.92
CA ASN A 59 -2.50 -2.91 -6.70
C ASN A 59 -3.20 -2.35 -7.92
N CYS A 60 -3.09 -3.08 -9.02
CA CYS A 60 -3.90 -2.80 -10.21
C CYS A 60 -5.20 -3.57 -10.03
N VAL A 61 -6.31 -2.87 -10.10
CA VAL A 61 -7.62 -3.47 -9.81
C VAL A 61 -8.59 -3.22 -10.95
N THR A 62 -9.69 -3.97 -10.93
CA THR A 62 -10.77 -3.78 -11.89
C THR A 62 -11.78 -2.77 -11.34
N GLY A 63 -12.59 -2.20 -12.24
CA GLY A 63 -13.62 -1.25 -11.85
C GLY A 63 -13.34 0.14 -12.38
N ASP A 64 -13.99 1.13 -11.76
CA ASP A 64 -13.90 2.51 -12.22
C ASP A 64 -12.51 3.10 -12.01
N TYR A 65 -11.79 2.60 -11.02
CA TYR A 65 -10.42 3.05 -10.73
C TYR A 65 -9.47 1.91 -11.01
N SER A 66 -8.35 2.23 -11.64
CA SER A 66 -7.41 1.20 -12.06
C SER A 66 -6.40 0.81 -10.97
N MET A 67 -6.18 1.68 -9.99
CA MET A 67 -5.18 1.42 -8.94
C MET A 67 -5.80 1.56 -7.56
N LEU A 68 -5.39 0.65 -6.66
CA LEU A 68 -5.73 0.75 -5.25
C LEU A 68 -4.43 0.80 -4.46
N ILE A 69 -4.21 1.91 -3.80
CA ILE A 69 -2.96 2.18 -3.08
C ILE A 69 -3.24 2.15 -1.59
N GLU A 70 -2.43 1.38 -0.86
CA GLU A 70 -2.49 1.39 0.59
C GLU A 70 -1.27 2.14 1.11
N GLY A 71 -1.49 3.15 1.94
CA GLY A 71 -0.41 3.96 2.46
C GLY A 71 -0.55 4.25 3.93
N LEU A 72 0.59 4.55 4.56
CA LEU A 72 0.66 4.91 5.97
C LEU A 72 1.23 6.33 6.08
N PHE A 73 0.57 7.15 6.90
CA PHE A 73 0.91 8.57 6.97
C PHE A 73 1.01 9.03 8.41
N VAL A 74 1.85 10.02 8.63
CA VAL A 74 2.05 10.60 9.96
C VAL A 74 0.89 11.53 10.32
N SER A 75 0.37 12.25 9.33
CA SER A 75 -0.69 13.22 9.56
C SER A 75 -1.58 13.33 8.33
N THR A 76 -2.73 13.98 8.51
CA THR A 76 -3.64 14.24 7.39
C THR A 76 -3.02 15.21 6.40
N ILE A 77 -2.13 16.09 6.86
CA ILE A 77 -1.45 17.03 5.97
C ILE A 77 -0.54 16.26 5.02
N GLU A 78 0.20 15.27 5.54
CA GLU A 78 1.06 14.46 4.72
C GLU A 78 0.25 13.67 3.69
N LEU A 79 -0.89 13.13 4.12
CA LEU A 79 -1.80 12.42 3.22
C LEU A 79 -2.31 13.35 2.12
N ASP A 80 -2.69 14.56 2.48
CA ASP A 80 -3.21 15.53 1.53
C ASP A 80 -2.17 15.88 0.48
N GLN A 81 -0.92 16.04 0.89
CA GLN A 81 0.17 16.32 -0.04
C GLN A 81 0.35 15.18 -1.03
N PHE A 82 0.27 13.95 -0.54
CA PHE A 82 0.41 12.79 -1.41
C PHE A 82 -0.75 12.73 -2.41
N ILE A 83 -1.96 12.99 -1.96
CA ILE A 83 -3.13 13.01 -2.84
C ILE A 83 -2.95 14.05 -3.93
N GLY A 84 -2.42 15.22 -3.57
CA GLY A 84 -2.17 16.27 -4.54
C GLY A 84 -1.22 15.83 -5.63
N GLU A 85 -0.19 15.07 -5.27
CA GLU A 85 0.75 14.52 -6.25
C GLU A 85 0.08 13.48 -7.15
N LEU A 86 -0.76 12.63 -6.55
CA LEU A 86 -1.46 11.62 -7.32
C LEU A 86 -2.44 12.22 -8.33
N GLN A 87 -2.99 13.38 -8.04
CA GLN A 87 -3.93 14.03 -8.95
C GLN A 87 -3.30 14.43 -10.27
N HIS A 88 -1.98 14.47 -10.34
CA HIS A 88 -1.29 14.68 -11.61
C HIS A 88 -1.48 13.49 -12.55
N PHE A 89 -1.79 12.33 -12.02
CA PHE A 89 -1.95 11.12 -12.82
C PHE A 89 -3.41 10.79 -13.12
N GLY A 90 -4.33 11.36 -12.36
CA GLY A 90 -5.74 11.09 -12.59
C GLY A 90 -6.59 11.41 -11.37
N ARG A 91 -7.84 10.94 -11.43
CA ARG A 91 -8.78 11.17 -10.34
C ARG A 91 -8.48 10.25 -9.16
N THR A 92 -8.65 10.80 -7.97
CA THR A 92 -8.40 10.05 -6.74
C THR A 92 -9.65 9.99 -5.89
N ARG A 93 -9.76 8.90 -5.13
CA ARG A 93 -10.81 8.75 -4.13
C ARG A 93 -10.15 8.12 -2.91
N THR A 94 -10.19 8.82 -1.79
CA THR A 94 -9.45 8.44 -0.60
C THR A 94 -10.37 7.96 0.49
N GLN A 95 -9.96 6.88 1.17
CA GLN A 95 -10.67 6.35 2.32
C GLN A 95 -9.67 6.22 3.45
N ILE A 96 -9.96 6.83 4.59
CA ILE A 96 -9.12 6.70 5.77
C ILE A 96 -9.69 5.59 6.63
N VAL A 97 -8.82 4.70 7.07
CA VAL A 97 -9.22 3.56 7.90
C VAL A 97 -9.42 4.04 9.33
N PHE A 98 -10.63 3.90 9.85
CA PHE A 98 -10.91 4.21 11.24
C PHE A 98 -10.47 3.09 12.17
N SER A 99 -10.73 1.86 11.78
CA SER A 99 -10.37 0.71 12.60
C SER A 99 -10.26 -0.52 11.70
N THR A 100 -9.50 -1.49 12.19
CA THR A 100 -9.29 -2.74 11.46
C THR A 100 -9.72 -3.89 12.36
N SER A 101 -10.79 -4.58 12.00
CA SER A 101 -11.31 -5.67 12.82
C SER A 101 -10.50 -6.95 12.67
N VAL A 102 -9.89 -7.14 11.51
CA VAL A 102 -9.00 -8.28 11.29
C VAL A 102 -7.71 -7.72 10.69
N GLU A 103 -6.62 -7.79 11.46
CA GLU A 103 -5.33 -7.34 11.00
C GLU A 103 -4.80 -8.29 9.94
N HIS A 104 -3.85 -7.80 9.15
CA HIS A 104 -3.24 -8.64 8.14
C HIS A 104 -2.71 -9.91 8.79
N ARG A 105 -3.04 -11.04 8.21
CA ARG A 105 -2.60 -12.33 8.72
C ARG A 105 -2.29 -13.24 7.55
N GLN A 106 -1.46 -14.23 7.83
CA GLN A 106 -1.08 -15.17 6.80
C GLN A 106 -2.25 -16.12 6.51
N VAL A 107 -2.47 -16.34 5.23
CA VAL A 107 -3.49 -17.28 4.79
C VAL A 107 -2.90 -18.68 4.82
N THR A 108 -3.70 -19.62 5.36
CA THR A 108 -3.30 -21.02 5.37
C THR A 108 -3.21 -21.54 3.94
N ALA A 109 -2.18 -22.34 3.65
CA ALA A 109 -2.00 -22.88 2.32
C ALA A 109 -3.23 -23.69 1.91
N HIS A 110 -3.71 -23.46 0.70
CA HIS A 110 -4.85 -24.20 0.16
C HIS A 110 -4.38 -25.60 -0.24
N GLU A 111 -5.02 -26.61 0.35
CA GLU A 111 -4.71 -27.98 -0.02
C GLU A 111 -5.53 -28.37 -1.23
N ALA A 112 -4.81 -28.75 -2.22
CA ALA A 112 -5.48 -29.10 -3.42
C ALA A 112 -6.18 -30.39 -3.26
N GLU A 113 -6.43 -30.57 -2.90
CA GLU A 113 -6.98 -31.49 -2.83
C GLU A 113 -7.75 -31.77 -2.99
N GLU A 114 -7.18 -31.27 -2.60
CA GLU A 114 -7.82 -31.22 -2.54
C GLU A 114 -8.16 -31.00 -3.19
#